data_4a15d0b9145f552d5a815ee14cdc2748
#
_entry.id   4a15d0b9145f552d5a815ee14cdc2748
#
_cell.length_a   1.000
_cell.length_b   1.000
_cell.length_c   1.000
_cell.angle_alpha   90.00
_cell.angle_beta   90.00
_cell.angle_gamma   90.00
#
_symmetry.space_group_name_H-M   'P 1'
#
loop_
_entity.id
_entity.type
_entity.pdbx_description
1 polymer ?
#
loop_
_entity_poly.entity_id
_entity_poly.type
_entity_poly.pdbx_seq_one_letter_code
_entity_poly.pdbx_strand_id
1 'polypeptide(L)'
;MAEYHGQIQLALAGFYDVLTAEGKTFRTRARGNFRKKSLKPLVGDWVTFSAETATEGYILAIDERKNSIVRPPVANVDQVIIVTAVKMPDWSSNLLDRQLVALEEKSIEPVIYFTKTDLLNSEEKKMFAMIADGYRQIGYQVILPEEAFDETSLGQVEQLLADKLTVLMGQTGAGKSTLLNHISPELNLATGEVSQALSRGRHTTRQVALINLFDGFVADTPGFSAFEVFDMPARELGQYFRDFNHFSSNCRFRGCVHLNEPGCAVKEAVAEGKIMASRYENYKLFYDLIAGRRPVYNKHDKKH
;
A
#
# COMPACT_ATOMS: atom_id res chain seq x y z
N MET A 1 -35.73 14.19 -1.16
CA MET A 1 -34.37 13.81 -1.57
C MET A 1 -34.32 12.31 -1.76
N ALA A 2 -33.88 11.83 -2.93
CA ALA A 2 -33.67 10.41 -3.17
C ALA A 2 -32.37 9.97 -2.47
N GLU A 3 -32.33 8.75 -1.97
CA GLU A 3 -31.13 8.13 -1.40
C GLU A 3 -30.44 7.27 -2.46
N TYR A 4 -29.11 7.34 -2.44
CA TYR A 4 -28.23 6.63 -3.35
C TYR A 4 -27.11 5.97 -2.56
N HIS A 5 -26.48 4.96 -3.18
CA HIS A 5 -25.28 4.31 -2.67
C HIS A 5 -24.18 4.36 -3.74
N GLY A 6 -22.92 4.59 -3.32
CA GLY A 6 -21.81 4.66 -4.27
C GLY A 6 -20.47 4.82 -3.58
N GLN A 7 -19.40 4.83 -4.39
CA GLN A 7 -18.03 4.93 -3.92
C GLN A 7 -17.45 6.34 -4.15
N ILE A 8 -16.75 6.87 -3.16
CA ILE A 8 -16.07 8.16 -3.28
C ILE A 8 -14.88 8.04 -4.21
N GLN A 9 -14.92 8.75 -5.34
CA GLN A 9 -13.85 8.77 -6.35
C GLN A 9 -12.87 9.93 -6.17
N LEU A 10 -13.36 11.04 -5.61
CA LEU A 10 -12.58 12.26 -5.44
C LEU A 10 -12.93 12.92 -4.12
N ALA A 11 -11.90 13.42 -3.42
CA ALA A 11 -12.06 14.26 -2.23
C ALA A 11 -11.28 15.57 -2.40
N LEU A 12 -12.00 16.69 -2.46
CA LEU A 12 -11.39 18.01 -2.66
C LEU A 12 -12.12 19.07 -1.83
N ALA A 13 -11.39 19.76 -0.98
CA ALA A 13 -11.88 20.93 -0.22
C ALA A 13 -13.22 20.70 0.54
N GLY A 14 -13.44 19.47 1.02
CA GLY A 14 -14.66 19.10 1.76
C GLY A 14 -15.83 18.67 0.89
N PHE A 15 -15.63 18.60 -0.43
CA PHE A 15 -16.53 17.98 -1.38
C PHE A 15 -16.03 16.56 -1.71
N TYR A 16 -16.98 15.69 -2.01
CA TYR A 16 -16.74 14.30 -2.37
C TYR A 16 -17.57 13.98 -3.62
N ASP A 17 -16.89 13.57 -4.68
CA ASP A 17 -17.57 13.07 -5.87
C ASP A 17 -17.77 11.56 -5.72
N VAL A 18 -19.03 11.13 -5.74
CA VAL A 18 -19.46 9.76 -5.48
C VAL A 18 -19.98 9.14 -6.77
N LEU A 19 -19.40 8.01 -7.18
CA LEU A 19 -19.82 7.23 -8.33
C LEU A 19 -20.79 6.13 -7.87
N THR A 20 -21.99 6.09 -8.45
CA THR A 20 -22.99 5.03 -8.21
C THR A 20 -22.77 3.82 -9.13
N ALA A 21 -23.40 2.70 -8.81
CA ALA A 21 -23.35 1.49 -9.64
C ALA A 21 -23.88 1.70 -11.08
N GLU A 22 -24.78 2.68 -11.27
CA GLU A 22 -25.31 3.06 -12.60
C GLU A 22 -24.37 3.97 -13.39
N GLY A 23 -23.15 4.23 -12.90
CA GLY A 23 -22.15 5.07 -13.56
C GLY A 23 -22.42 6.58 -13.43
N LYS A 24 -23.33 7.00 -12.55
CA LYS A 24 -23.62 8.42 -12.31
C LYS A 24 -22.74 8.97 -11.19
N THR A 25 -22.17 10.15 -11.42
CA THR A 25 -21.36 10.86 -10.42
C THR A 25 -22.17 11.98 -9.78
N PHE A 26 -22.14 12.03 -8.44
CA PHE A 26 -22.79 13.07 -7.64
C PHE A 26 -21.76 13.80 -6.78
N ARG A 27 -21.82 15.11 -6.77
CA ARG A 27 -21.02 15.93 -5.85
C ARG A 27 -21.73 16.07 -4.52
N THR A 28 -21.06 15.65 -3.45
CA THR A 28 -21.63 15.60 -2.10
C THR A 28 -20.77 16.36 -1.09
N ARG A 29 -21.33 16.62 0.07
CA ARG A 29 -20.64 17.13 1.27
C ARG A 29 -20.91 16.23 2.47
N ALA A 30 -19.95 16.13 3.40
CA ALA A 30 -20.19 15.45 4.66
C ALA A 30 -21.06 16.30 5.59
N ARG A 31 -22.07 15.71 6.22
CA ARG A 31 -22.87 16.38 7.27
C ARG A 31 -22.01 16.63 8.51
N GLY A 32 -22.33 17.67 9.28
CA GLY A 32 -21.58 18.08 10.48
C GLY A 32 -21.41 16.99 11.56
N ASN A 33 -22.28 15.97 11.58
CA ASN A 33 -22.21 14.84 12.50
C ASN A 33 -20.94 13.97 12.33
N PHE A 34 -20.36 13.91 11.13
CA PHE A 34 -19.11 13.17 10.90
C PHE A 34 -17.93 13.79 11.63
N ARG A 35 -17.88 15.13 11.73
CA ARG A 35 -16.87 15.85 12.52
C ARG A 35 -16.96 15.54 14.02
N LYS A 36 -18.17 15.37 14.56
CA LYS A 36 -18.39 15.02 15.98
C LYS A 36 -17.93 13.58 16.29
N LYS A 37 -18.02 12.66 15.32
CA LYS A 37 -17.62 11.25 15.46
C LYS A 37 -16.14 11.02 15.11
N SER A 38 -15.36 12.07 14.81
CA SER A 38 -13.96 11.96 14.31
C SER A 38 -13.82 11.08 13.06
N LEU A 39 -14.91 10.82 12.34
CA LEU A 39 -14.95 10.01 11.15
C LEU A 39 -14.93 10.91 9.92
N LYS A 40 -13.82 10.88 9.18
CA LYS A 40 -13.66 11.66 7.94
C LYS A 40 -13.88 10.73 6.74
N PRO A 41 -14.76 11.09 5.76
CA PRO A 41 -14.86 10.34 4.53
C PRO A 41 -13.53 10.37 3.77
N LEU A 42 -13.17 9.23 3.17
CA LEU A 42 -11.95 9.05 2.39
C LEU A 42 -12.32 8.66 0.95
N VAL A 43 -11.43 8.87 0.03
CA VAL A 43 -11.49 8.28 -1.30
C VAL A 43 -11.49 6.75 -1.15
N GLY A 44 -12.33 6.05 -1.93
CA GLY A 44 -12.54 4.62 -1.79
C GLY A 44 -13.61 4.19 -0.78
N ASP A 45 -14.13 5.11 0.06
CA ASP A 45 -15.26 4.77 0.93
C ASP A 45 -16.53 4.49 0.14
N TRP A 46 -17.26 3.46 0.54
CA TRP A 46 -18.64 3.26 0.16
C TRP A 46 -19.54 4.08 1.07
N VAL A 47 -20.47 4.81 0.48
CA VAL A 47 -21.30 5.75 1.23
C VAL A 47 -22.76 5.71 0.79
N THR A 48 -23.66 5.89 1.75
CA THR A 48 -25.05 6.24 1.49
C THR A 48 -25.16 7.76 1.50
N PHE A 49 -25.80 8.35 0.51
CA PHE A 49 -25.97 9.78 0.40
C PHE A 49 -27.34 10.15 -0.15
N SER A 50 -27.80 11.36 0.15
CA SER A 50 -29.02 11.93 -0.45
C SER A 50 -28.62 13.03 -1.44
N ALA A 51 -29.31 13.10 -2.56
CA ALA A 51 -29.12 14.16 -3.55
C ALA A 51 -30.45 14.54 -4.21
N GLU A 52 -30.59 15.82 -4.53
CA GLU A 52 -31.69 16.35 -5.37
C GLU A 52 -31.20 16.57 -6.81
N THR A 53 -29.94 16.95 -6.93
CA THR A 53 -29.27 17.17 -8.22
C THR A 53 -27.90 16.48 -8.22
N ALA A 54 -27.27 16.37 -9.38
CA ALA A 54 -25.91 15.81 -9.47
C ALA A 54 -24.84 16.64 -8.73
N THR A 55 -25.13 17.90 -8.40
CA THR A 55 -24.17 18.85 -7.82
C THR A 55 -24.41 19.14 -6.35
N GLU A 56 -25.55 18.73 -5.79
CA GLU A 56 -25.96 19.00 -4.42
C GLU A 56 -26.41 17.73 -3.69
N GLY A 57 -25.49 17.11 -3.01
CA GLY A 57 -25.74 15.91 -2.20
C GLY A 57 -25.08 15.98 -0.82
N TYR A 58 -25.56 15.12 0.08
CA TYR A 58 -25.05 15.02 1.45
C TYR A 58 -24.81 13.56 1.82
N ILE A 59 -23.59 13.24 2.25
CA ILE A 59 -23.25 11.92 2.80
C ILE A 59 -24.03 11.73 4.10
N LEU A 60 -24.76 10.63 4.19
CA LEU A 60 -25.57 10.23 5.35
C LEU A 60 -24.86 9.22 6.21
N ALA A 61 -24.22 8.23 5.58
CA ALA A 61 -23.48 7.15 6.25
C ALA A 61 -22.25 6.77 5.44
N ILE A 62 -21.26 6.21 6.13
CA ILE A 62 -20.08 5.56 5.55
C ILE A 62 -20.16 4.12 5.98
N ASP A 63 -20.01 3.21 5.04
CA ASP A 63 -19.99 1.77 5.30
C ASP A 63 -18.73 1.38 6.08
N GLU A 64 -18.76 0.20 6.70
CA GLU A 64 -17.60 -0.34 7.37
C GLU A 64 -16.45 -0.54 6.39
N ARG A 65 -15.29 0.02 6.73
CA ARG A 65 -14.08 -0.12 5.93
C ARG A 65 -13.44 -1.46 6.16
N LYS A 66 -13.07 -2.18 5.08
CA LYS A 66 -12.21 -3.36 5.22
C LYS A 66 -10.78 -3.00 5.66
N ASN A 67 -10.28 -1.85 5.21
CA ASN A 67 -8.98 -1.29 5.58
C ASN A 67 -8.90 0.19 5.19
N SER A 68 -7.81 0.85 5.59
CA SER A 68 -7.49 2.19 5.09
C SER A 68 -6.00 2.50 5.19
N ILE A 69 -5.52 3.32 4.29
CA ILE A 69 -4.18 3.90 4.30
C ILE A 69 -4.30 5.36 4.75
N VAL A 70 -3.35 5.81 5.59
CA VAL A 70 -3.36 7.17 6.15
C VAL A 70 -2.71 8.16 5.17
N ARG A 71 -1.69 7.73 4.47
CA ARG A 71 -0.96 8.51 3.47
C ARG A 71 -0.65 7.62 2.27
N PRO A 72 -1.33 7.83 1.15
CA PRO A 72 -2.48 8.73 0.93
C PRO A 72 -3.72 8.27 1.70
N PRO A 73 -4.66 9.19 2.02
CA PRO A 73 -5.89 8.82 2.72
C PRO A 73 -6.87 8.13 1.77
N VAL A 74 -6.77 6.81 1.66
CA VAL A 74 -7.61 5.94 0.81
C VAL A 74 -8.15 4.79 1.66
N ALA A 75 -9.42 4.47 1.48
CA ALA A 75 -10.11 3.37 2.15
C ALA A 75 -10.42 2.23 1.16
N ASN A 76 -10.66 1.03 1.71
CA ASN A 76 -11.09 -0.14 0.96
C ASN A 76 -10.14 -0.54 -0.18
N VAL A 77 -8.85 -0.42 0.07
CA VAL A 77 -7.79 -0.79 -0.89
C VAL A 77 -7.74 -2.30 -1.03
N ASP A 78 -7.75 -2.80 -2.27
CA ASP A 78 -7.65 -4.24 -2.55
C ASP A 78 -6.20 -4.70 -2.56
N GLN A 79 -5.33 -3.90 -3.19
CA GLN A 79 -3.92 -4.24 -3.33
C GLN A 79 -3.04 -2.99 -3.43
N VAL A 80 -1.76 -3.18 -3.14
CA VAL A 80 -0.73 -2.17 -3.35
C VAL A 80 0.36 -2.75 -4.24
N ILE A 81 0.64 -2.09 -5.37
CA ILE A 81 1.81 -2.41 -6.18
C ILE A 81 3.00 -1.62 -5.62
N ILE A 82 3.94 -2.35 -5.03
CA ILE A 82 5.20 -1.80 -4.53
C ILE A 82 6.16 -1.71 -5.71
N VAL A 83 6.34 -0.51 -6.23
CA VAL A 83 7.28 -0.23 -7.31
C VAL A 83 8.65 0.02 -6.69
N THR A 84 9.57 -0.91 -6.91
CA THR A 84 10.92 -0.87 -6.35
C THR A 84 11.98 -0.91 -7.46
N ALA A 85 12.87 0.09 -7.47
CA ALA A 85 13.96 0.12 -8.41
C ALA A 85 15.06 -0.86 -7.99
N VAL A 86 15.66 -1.57 -8.97
CA VAL A 86 16.85 -2.41 -8.73
C VAL A 86 18.10 -1.54 -8.55
N LYS A 87 18.12 -0.35 -9.18
CA LYS A 87 19.16 0.70 -9.07
C LYS A 87 18.54 2.09 -9.21
N MET A 88 19.15 3.10 -8.63
CA MET A 88 18.78 4.52 -8.74
C MET A 88 17.28 4.83 -8.50
N PRO A 89 16.80 4.76 -7.25
CA PRO A 89 17.54 4.62 -6.00
C PRO A 89 18.03 3.20 -5.76
N ASP A 90 19.05 3.06 -4.91
CA ASP A 90 19.59 1.75 -4.54
C ASP A 90 18.52 0.86 -3.92
N TRP A 91 18.50 -0.40 -4.35
CA TRP A 91 17.58 -1.36 -3.81
C TRP A 91 17.87 -1.68 -2.34
N SER A 92 16.81 -1.82 -1.56
CA SER A 92 16.90 -2.14 -0.15
C SER A 92 15.86 -3.19 0.25
N SER A 93 16.33 -4.38 0.64
CA SER A 93 15.45 -5.40 1.21
C SER A 93 14.75 -4.92 2.47
N ASN A 94 15.43 -4.09 3.27
CA ASN A 94 14.85 -3.52 4.48
C ASN A 94 13.64 -2.64 4.19
N LEU A 95 13.74 -1.79 3.16
CA LEU A 95 12.62 -0.94 2.77
C LEU A 95 11.45 -1.76 2.23
N LEU A 96 11.74 -2.75 1.37
CA LEU A 96 10.71 -3.63 0.82
C LEU A 96 10.01 -4.42 1.93
N ASP A 97 10.75 -5.06 2.82
CA ASP A 97 10.18 -5.83 3.93
C ASP A 97 9.35 -4.95 4.88
N ARG A 98 9.78 -3.71 5.13
CA ARG A 98 9.01 -2.74 5.91
C ARG A 98 7.66 -2.42 5.26
N GLN A 99 7.64 -2.26 3.95
CA GLN A 99 6.42 -2.01 3.19
C GLN A 99 5.50 -3.23 3.22
N LEU A 100 6.05 -4.43 3.04
CA LEU A 100 5.29 -5.69 3.10
C LEU A 100 4.64 -5.86 4.47
N VAL A 101 5.39 -5.75 5.57
CA VAL A 101 4.87 -5.87 6.95
C VAL A 101 3.75 -4.87 7.21
N ALA A 102 3.92 -3.62 6.77
CA ALA A 102 2.89 -2.59 6.97
C ALA A 102 1.61 -2.83 6.16
N LEU A 103 1.69 -3.51 5.02
CA LEU A 103 0.52 -3.92 4.24
C LEU A 103 -0.16 -5.15 4.84
N GLU A 104 0.62 -6.13 5.32
CA GLU A 104 0.11 -7.30 6.04
C GLU A 104 -0.66 -6.88 7.31
N GLU A 105 -0.14 -5.92 8.08
CA GLU A 105 -0.83 -5.35 9.25
C GLU A 105 -2.21 -4.81 8.90
N LYS A 106 -2.38 -4.27 7.69
CA LYS A 106 -3.64 -3.67 7.21
C LYS A 106 -4.50 -4.62 6.39
N SER A 107 -4.06 -5.88 6.25
CA SER A 107 -4.73 -6.88 5.41
C SER A 107 -4.92 -6.38 3.96
N ILE A 108 -3.89 -5.75 3.42
CA ILE A 108 -3.84 -5.27 2.03
C ILE A 108 -2.86 -6.14 1.26
N GLU A 109 -3.30 -6.71 0.11
CA GLU A 109 -2.45 -7.57 -0.70
C GLU A 109 -1.30 -6.80 -1.37
N PRO A 110 -0.03 -7.15 -1.12
CA PRO A 110 1.10 -6.53 -1.79
C PRO A 110 1.46 -7.26 -3.08
N VAL A 111 1.78 -6.47 -4.10
CA VAL A 111 2.40 -6.94 -5.35
C VAL A 111 3.73 -6.24 -5.50
N ILE A 112 4.80 -6.97 -5.77
CA ILE A 112 6.15 -6.40 -5.95
C ILE A 112 6.42 -6.25 -7.45
N TYR A 113 6.72 -5.02 -7.90
CA TYR A 113 7.13 -4.73 -9.26
C TYR A 113 8.52 -4.13 -9.29
N PHE A 114 9.49 -4.85 -9.87
CA PHE A 114 10.84 -4.35 -10.04
C PHE A 114 10.95 -3.47 -11.29
N THR A 115 11.63 -2.32 -11.14
CA THR A 115 11.89 -1.40 -12.26
C THR A 115 13.37 -1.23 -12.52
N LYS A 116 13.71 -0.66 -13.69
CA LYS A 116 15.08 -0.34 -14.10
C LYS A 116 15.96 -1.58 -14.23
N THR A 117 15.37 -2.70 -14.61
CA THR A 117 16.06 -3.97 -14.83
C THR A 117 17.06 -3.92 -15.99
N ASP A 118 16.88 -2.94 -16.89
CA ASP A 118 17.81 -2.55 -17.96
C ASP A 118 19.18 -2.10 -17.44
N LEU A 119 19.26 -1.65 -16.19
CA LEU A 119 20.51 -1.22 -15.56
C LEU A 119 21.34 -2.38 -14.98
N LEU A 120 20.82 -3.60 -14.99
CA LEU A 120 21.47 -4.76 -14.44
C LEU A 120 22.41 -5.42 -15.45
N ASN A 121 23.61 -5.79 -15.00
CA ASN A 121 24.48 -6.70 -15.73
C ASN A 121 24.01 -8.17 -15.56
N SER A 122 24.63 -9.11 -16.28
CA SER A 122 24.21 -10.53 -16.28
C SER A 122 24.28 -11.22 -14.91
N GLU A 123 25.24 -10.85 -14.06
CA GLU A 123 25.38 -11.42 -12.71
C GLU A 123 24.30 -10.83 -11.78
N GLU A 124 24.09 -9.55 -11.87
CA GLU A 124 23.03 -8.86 -11.11
C GLU A 124 21.63 -9.33 -11.50
N LYS A 125 21.39 -9.61 -12.79
CA LYS A 125 20.12 -10.23 -13.24
C LYS A 125 19.87 -11.57 -12.56
N LYS A 126 20.88 -12.43 -12.46
CA LYS A 126 20.79 -13.71 -11.73
C LYS A 126 20.48 -13.49 -10.24
N MET A 127 21.16 -12.54 -9.61
CA MET A 127 20.93 -12.19 -8.20
C MET A 127 19.48 -11.71 -7.97
N PHE A 128 18.99 -10.81 -8.80
CA PHE A 128 17.62 -10.32 -8.67
C PHE A 128 16.56 -11.39 -9.00
N ALA A 129 16.85 -12.31 -9.91
CA ALA A 129 16.01 -13.48 -10.14
C ALA A 129 15.88 -14.34 -8.87
N MET A 130 16.99 -14.61 -8.18
CA MET A 130 16.97 -15.36 -6.90
C MET A 130 16.20 -14.61 -5.82
N ILE A 131 16.35 -13.27 -5.73
CA ILE A 131 15.61 -12.44 -4.79
C ILE A 131 14.10 -12.50 -5.09
N ALA A 132 13.72 -12.31 -6.36
CA ALA A 132 12.33 -12.39 -6.78
C ALA A 132 11.71 -13.76 -6.47
N ASP A 133 12.44 -14.84 -6.75
CA ASP A 133 12.00 -16.21 -6.46
C ASP A 133 11.85 -16.44 -4.95
N GLY A 134 12.73 -15.89 -4.13
CA GLY A 134 12.59 -15.93 -2.68
C GLY A 134 11.27 -15.29 -2.21
N TYR A 135 10.89 -14.13 -2.73
CA TYR A 135 9.61 -13.51 -2.40
C TYR A 135 8.41 -14.28 -2.99
N ARG A 136 8.52 -14.88 -4.18
CA ARG A 136 7.48 -15.75 -4.75
C ARG A 136 7.23 -16.99 -3.90
N GLN A 137 8.29 -17.62 -3.39
CA GLN A 137 8.20 -18.80 -2.51
C GLN A 137 7.46 -18.48 -1.19
N ILE A 138 7.55 -17.26 -0.71
CA ILE A 138 6.80 -16.77 0.46
C ILE A 138 5.29 -16.61 0.15
N GLY A 139 4.92 -16.54 -1.13
CA GLY A 139 3.54 -16.35 -1.58
C GLY A 139 3.24 -14.91 -2.01
N TYR A 140 4.25 -14.07 -2.21
CA TYR A 140 4.04 -12.75 -2.81
C TYR A 140 3.98 -12.84 -4.33
N GLN A 141 3.11 -12.04 -4.93
CA GLN A 141 3.15 -11.84 -6.38
C GLN A 141 4.31 -10.90 -6.72
N VAL A 142 5.22 -11.37 -7.60
CA VAL A 142 6.43 -10.62 -7.97
C VAL A 142 6.56 -10.56 -9.48
N ILE A 143 6.61 -9.34 -10.01
CA ILE A 143 6.89 -9.04 -11.40
C ILE A 143 8.33 -8.53 -11.48
N LEU A 144 9.17 -9.28 -12.16
CA LEU A 144 10.56 -8.91 -12.49
C LEU A 144 10.68 -8.90 -14.02
N PRO A 145 10.55 -7.72 -14.67
CA PRO A 145 10.67 -7.61 -16.12
C PRO A 145 12.07 -8.05 -16.59
N GLU A 146 12.15 -8.71 -17.74
CA GLU A 146 13.44 -9.01 -18.39
C GLU A 146 14.11 -7.74 -18.91
N GLU A 147 13.30 -6.87 -19.50
CA GLU A 147 13.65 -5.52 -19.92
C GLU A 147 12.68 -4.51 -19.28
N ALA A 148 13.14 -3.27 -19.11
CA ALA A 148 12.32 -2.26 -18.46
C ALA A 148 10.98 -2.08 -19.19
N PHE A 149 9.88 -2.32 -18.49
CA PHE A 149 8.51 -2.14 -19.00
C PHE A 149 8.18 -2.99 -20.24
N ASP A 150 8.70 -4.23 -20.31
CA ASP A 150 8.35 -5.14 -21.41
C ASP A 150 6.83 -5.46 -21.44
N GLU A 151 6.31 -5.83 -22.63
CA GLU A 151 4.88 -6.07 -22.85
C GLU A 151 4.30 -7.13 -21.90
N THR A 152 5.09 -8.16 -21.57
CA THR A 152 4.66 -9.24 -20.66
C THR A 152 4.41 -8.70 -19.26
N SER A 153 5.35 -7.91 -18.74
CA SER A 153 5.24 -7.34 -17.39
C SER A 153 4.13 -6.27 -17.30
N LEU A 154 3.96 -5.47 -18.34
CA LEU A 154 2.85 -4.50 -18.42
C LEU A 154 1.50 -5.21 -18.49
N GLY A 155 1.35 -6.24 -19.32
CA GLY A 155 0.11 -7.05 -19.41
C GLY A 155 -0.22 -7.75 -18.08
N GLN A 156 0.78 -8.18 -17.29
CA GLN A 156 0.53 -8.68 -15.94
C GLN A 156 -0.03 -7.60 -15.01
N VAL A 157 0.49 -6.37 -15.09
CA VAL A 157 -0.04 -5.26 -14.27
C VAL A 157 -1.46 -4.91 -14.69
N GLU A 158 -1.76 -4.84 -15.98
CA GLU A 158 -3.12 -4.59 -16.50
C GLU A 158 -4.13 -5.59 -15.92
N GLN A 159 -3.81 -6.89 -15.98
CA GLN A 159 -4.66 -7.94 -15.42
C GLN A 159 -4.86 -7.80 -13.90
N LEU A 160 -3.85 -7.31 -13.19
CA LEU A 160 -3.93 -7.07 -11.75
C LEU A 160 -4.84 -5.91 -11.38
N LEU A 161 -4.98 -4.92 -12.25
CA LEU A 161 -5.80 -3.73 -11.99
C LEU A 161 -7.29 -4.02 -12.12
N ALA A 162 -7.71 -5.01 -12.91
CA ALA A 162 -9.11 -5.31 -13.18
C ALA A 162 -9.90 -5.56 -11.88
N ASP A 163 -11.07 -4.91 -11.77
CA ASP A 163 -12.02 -5.01 -10.66
C ASP A 163 -11.43 -4.68 -9.27
N LYS A 164 -10.29 -3.98 -9.20
CA LYS A 164 -9.60 -3.68 -7.94
C LYS A 164 -9.35 -2.19 -7.74
N LEU A 165 -9.35 -1.79 -6.47
CA LEU A 165 -8.80 -0.52 -6.05
C LEU A 165 -7.34 -0.72 -5.68
N THR A 166 -6.45 -0.22 -6.54
CA THR A 166 -4.99 -0.37 -6.44
C THR A 166 -4.34 0.94 -6.03
N VAL A 167 -3.36 0.87 -5.14
CA VAL A 167 -2.47 1.99 -4.81
C VAL A 167 -1.05 1.66 -5.26
N LEU A 168 -0.35 2.62 -5.87
CA LEU A 168 1.08 2.47 -6.16
C LEU A 168 1.92 3.06 -5.03
N MET A 169 2.85 2.27 -4.54
CA MET A 169 3.81 2.66 -3.51
C MET A 169 5.24 2.49 -4.02
N GLY A 170 6.18 3.22 -3.46
CA GLY A 170 7.61 3.10 -3.76
C GLY A 170 8.35 4.41 -3.59
N GLN A 171 9.67 4.33 -3.51
CA GLN A 171 10.52 5.51 -3.34
C GLN A 171 10.32 6.54 -4.46
N THR A 172 10.64 7.80 -4.16
CA THR A 172 10.77 8.83 -5.19
C THR A 172 11.83 8.39 -6.19
N GLY A 173 11.51 8.48 -7.48
CA GLY A 173 12.43 8.03 -8.55
C GLY A 173 12.40 6.51 -8.81
N ALA A 174 11.59 5.72 -8.12
CA ALA A 174 11.46 4.28 -8.39
C ALA A 174 10.72 3.94 -9.70
N GLY A 175 10.10 4.93 -10.38
CA GLY A 175 9.46 4.71 -11.68
C GLY A 175 7.94 4.53 -11.66
N LYS A 176 7.25 4.89 -10.57
CA LYS A 176 5.78 4.79 -10.46
C LYS A 176 5.02 5.50 -11.59
N SER A 177 5.30 6.79 -11.80
CA SER A 177 4.65 7.57 -12.87
C SER A 177 5.06 7.06 -14.25
N THR A 178 6.28 6.56 -14.39
CA THR A 178 6.75 5.95 -15.64
C THR A 178 5.97 4.67 -15.93
N LEU A 179 5.79 3.80 -14.94
CA LEU A 179 4.98 2.59 -15.07
C LEU A 179 3.55 2.91 -15.51
N LEU A 180 2.89 3.87 -14.83
CA LEU A 180 1.53 4.29 -15.19
C LEU A 180 1.46 4.87 -16.60
N ASN A 181 2.44 5.67 -17.04
CA ASN A 181 2.48 6.21 -18.40
C ASN A 181 2.72 5.14 -19.47
N HIS A 182 3.41 4.04 -19.14
CA HIS A 182 3.54 2.90 -20.07
C HIS A 182 2.24 2.11 -20.18
N ILE A 183 1.53 1.92 -19.06
CA ILE A 183 0.24 1.22 -19.03
C ILE A 183 -0.85 2.06 -19.70
N SER A 184 -0.87 3.37 -19.46
CA SER A 184 -1.87 4.29 -20.01
C SER A 184 -1.19 5.62 -20.39
N PRO A 185 -0.70 5.72 -21.66
CA PRO A 185 0.03 6.90 -22.15
C PRO A 185 -0.79 8.20 -22.10
N GLU A 186 -2.10 8.10 -22.16
CA GLU A 186 -3.03 9.23 -22.07
C GLU A 186 -3.04 9.93 -20.71
N LEU A 187 -2.58 9.28 -19.63
CA LEU A 187 -2.45 9.88 -18.30
C LEU A 187 -1.43 11.02 -18.30
N ASN A 188 -0.40 10.92 -19.15
CA ASN A 188 0.67 11.91 -19.30
C ASN A 188 1.17 12.48 -17.95
N LEU A 189 1.39 11.59 -16.98
CA LEU A 189 1.85 11.95 -15.63
C LEU A 189 3.26 12.53 -15.70
N ALA A 190 3.50 13.58 -14.90
CA ALA A 190 4.83 14.15 -14.80
C ALA A 190 5.82 13.14 -14.22
N THR A 191 6.91 12.84 -14.95
CA THR A 191 7.96 11.91 -14.54
C THR A 191 9.18 12.68 -14.04
N GLY A 192 9.85 12.19 -12.97
CA GLY A 192 11.08 12.76 -12.41
C GLY A 192 10.88 13.85 -11.35
N GLU A 193 11.95 14.58 -11.03
CA GLU A 193 11.96 15.62 -9.98
C GLU A 193 11.05 16.82 -10.31
N VAL A 194 10.67 17.00 -11.56
CA VAL A 194 9.83 18.09 -12.06
C VAL A 194 8.39 18.00 -11.50
N SER A 195 7.91 16.81 -11.11
CA SER A 195 6.59 16.65 -10.51
C SER A 195 6.44 17.40 -9.19
N GLN A 196 7.56 17.66 -8.48
CA GLN A 196 7.56 18.48 -7.26
C GLN A 196 7.52 19.98 -7.56
N ALA A 197 8.01 20.43 -8.70
CA ALA A 197 8.06 21.84 -9.06
C ALA A 197 6.73 22.37 -9.58
N LEU A 198 5.95 21.56 -10.32
CA LEU A 198 4.63 21.93 -10.82
C LEU A 198 3.55 21.91 -9.72
N SER A 199 3.73 21.10 -8.67
CA SER A 199 2.84 21.09 -7.50
C SER A 199 3.10 22.24 -6.50
N ARG A 200 4.17 23.04 -6.68
CA ARG A 200 4.54 24.18 -5.82
C ARG A 200 3.80 25.49 -6.13
N GLY A 201 2.89 25.49 -7.08
CA GLY A 201 2.03 26.61 -7.35
C GLY A 201 0.84 26.66 -6.41
N ARG A 202 0.94 27.44 -5.31
CA ARG A 202 -0.10 27.74 -4.29
C ARG A 202 -0.58 26.52 -3.48
N HIS A 203 -0.46 26.62 -2.15
CA HIS A 203 -1.15 25.90 -1.06
C HIS A 203 -2.37 25.05 -1.48
N THR A 204 -2.19 24.01 -2.30
CA THR A 204 -3.24 23.08 -2.65
C THR A 204 -3.10 21.85 -1.77
N THR A 205 -4.07 21.67 -0.89
CA THR A 205 -4.40 20.45 -0.19
C THR A 205 -4.19 19.26 -1.14
N ARG A 206 -3.36 18.29 -0.76
CA ARG A 206 -3.07 17.11 -1.57
C ARG A 206 -4.39 16.46 -1.96
N GLN A 207 -4.75 16.55 -3.22
CA GLN A 207 -5.92 15.93 -3.79
C GLN A 207 -5.62 14.43 -3.98
N VAL A 208 -6.53 13.58 -3.57
CA VAL A 208 -6.53 12.16 -3.90
C VAL A 208 -7.70 11.91 -4.83
N ALA A 209 -7.44 11.25 -5.95
CA ALA A 209 -8.45 10.87 -6.93
C ALA A 209 -8.25 9.41 -7.33
N LEU A 210 -9.35 8.73 -7.66
CA LEU A 210 -9.31 7.43 -8.31
C LEU A 210 -9.36 7.63 -9.82
N ILE A 211 -8.42 7.04 -10.52
CA ILE A 211 -8.36 6.99 -11.97
C ILE A 211 -8.90 5.63 -12.40
N ASN A 212 -9.89 5.60 -13.29
CA ASN A 212 -10.38 4.34 -13.86
C ASN A 212 -9.37 3.83 -14.87
N LEU A 213 -8.87 2.62 -14.69
CA LEU A 213 -7.94 1.92 -15.58
C LEU A 213 -8.29 0.43 -15.60
N PHE A 214 -8.52 -0.12 -16.81
CA PHE A 214 -8.78 -1.56 -17.03
C PHE A 214 -9.89 -2.12 -16.13
N ASP A 215 -11.04 -1.45 -16.11
CA ASP A 215 -12.21 -1.77 -15.26
C ASP A 215 -11.94 -1.75 -13.74
N GLY A 216 -10.78 -1.26 -13.31
CA GLY A 216 -10.42 -1.03 -11.91
C GLY A 216 -10.13 0.42 -11.61
N PHE A 217 -9.65 0.69 -10.41
CA PHE A 217 -9.29 2.02 -9.96
C PHE A 217 -7.86 2.07 -9.46
N VAL A 218 -7.12 3.08 -9.89
CA VAL A 218 -5.80 3.40 -9.36
C VAL A 218 -5.87 4.73 -8.61
N ALA A 219 -5.44 4.73 -7.36
CA ALA A 219 -5.36 5.97 -6.59
C ALA A 219 -4.16 6.80 -7.05
N ASP A 220 -4.43 7.98 -7.61
CA ASP A 220 -3.39 8.97 -7.91
C ASP A 220 -2.91 9.63 -6.61
N THR A 221 -1.67 9.32 -6.27
CA THR A 221 -1.09 9.70 -4.99
C THR A 221 0.33 10.19 -5.18
N PRO A 222 0.52 11.48 -5.48
CA PRO A 222 1.87 12.02 -5.64
C PRO A 222 2.69 11.87 -4.36
N GLY A 223 3.84 11.19 -4.48
CA GLY A 223 4.86 11.14 -3.43
C GLY A 223 4.63 10.17 -2.28
N PHE A 224 3.87 9.07 -2.48
CA PHE A 224 3.78 8.01 -1.49
C PHE A 224 5.06 7.14 -1.51
N SER A 225 5.95 7.36 -0.55
CA SER A 225 7.27 6.73 -0.55
C SER A 225 7.44 5.60 0.48
N ALA A 226 6.76 5.63 1.60
CA ALA A 226 6.86 4.56 2.60
C ALA A 226 5.82 4.68 3.73
N PHE A 227 5.53 3.55 4.38
CA PHE A 227 4.99 3.54 5.74
C PHE A 227 6.12 3.87 6.72
N GLU A 228 6.00 4.99 7.43
CA GLU A 228 7.07 5.45 8.31
C GLU A 228 7.10 4.75 9.68
N VAL A 229 5.98 4.15 10.11
CA VAL A 229 5.82 3.66 11.48
C VAL A 229 4.98 2.38 11.50
N PHE A 230 5.49 1.34 12.15
CA PHE A 230 4.68 0.19 12.53
C PHE A 230 3.77 0.57 13.70
N ASP A 231 2.49 0.24 13.61
CA ASP A 231 1.49 0.56 14.66
C ASP A 231 1.06 -0.69 15.44
N MET A 232 2.01 -1.60 15.65
CA MET A 232 1.81 -2.86 16.33
C MET A 232 2.76 -3.03 17.52
N PRO A 233 2.41 -3.83 18.53
CA PRO A 233 3.35 -4.28 19.57
C PRO A 233 4.45 -5.17 18.99
N ALA A 234 5.68 -5.05 19.48
CA ALA A 234 6.82 -5.84 18.97
C ALA A 234 6.57 -7.36 18.98
N ARG A 235 5.85 -7.88 19.99
CA ARG A 235 5.49 -9.30 20.10
C ARG A 235 4.60 -9.80 18.96
N GLU A 236 3.92 -8.91 18.23
CA GLU A 236 3.00 -9.25 17.15
C GLU A 236 3.69 -9.20 15.78
N LEU A 237 4.90 -8.63 15.69
CA LEU A 237 5.60 -8.42 14.43
C LEU A 237 5.76 -9.71 13.61
N GLY A 238 6.08 -10.85 14.28
CA GLY A 238 6.32 -12.11 13.58
C GLY A 238 5.13 -12.61 12.75
N GLN A 239 3.90 -12.30 13.15
CA GLN A 239 2.70 -12.73 12.41
C GLN A 239 2.51 -12.00 11.08
N TYR A 240 3.18 -10.86 10.88
CA TYR A 240 3.15 -10.07 9.64
C TYR A 240 4.33 -10.42 8.69
N PHE A 241 5.11 -11.45 9.05
CA PHE A 241 6.07 -12.08 8.14
C PHE A 241 5.46 -13.39 7.63
N ARG A 242 4.96 -13.41 6.38
CA ARG A 242 4.27 -14.59 5.80
C ARG A 242 5.08 -15.87 5.91
N ASP A 243 6.38 -15.78 5.65
CA ASP A 243 7.32 -16.91 5.76
C ASP A 243 7.40 -17.46 7.20
N PHE A 244 7.32 -16.62 8.22
CA PHE A 244 7.36 -17.07 9.61
C PHE A 244 6.10 -17.87 9.98
N ASN A 245 4.95 -17.52 9.42
CA ASN A 245 3.68 -18.17 9.71
C ASN A 245 3.68 -19.67 9.32
N HIS A 246 4.47 -20.07 8.31
CA HIS A 246 4.61 -21.46 7.92
C HIS A 246 5.32 -22.31 8.99
N PHE A 247 6.16 -21.72 9.83
CA PHE A 247 7.01 -22.41 10.79
C PHE A 247 6.66 -22.13 12.24
N SER A 248 6.04 -21.00 12.55
CA SER A 248 5.82 -20.50 13.92
C SER A 248 4.99 -21.44 14.78
N SER A 249 4.07 -22.22 14.19
CA SER A 249 3.27 -23.23 14.90
C SER A 249 4.11 -24.37 15.48
N ASN A 250 5.31 -24.61 14.94
CA ASN A 250 6.23 -25.66 15.36
C ASN A 250 7.25 -25.20 16.42
N CYS A 251 7.20 -23.93 16.83
CA CYS A 251 8.04 -23.41 17.89
C CYS A 251 7.72 -24.08 19.23
N ARG A 252 8.76 -24.38 20.00
CA ARG A 252 8.62 -25.03 21.32
C ARG A 252 7.75 -24.22 22.29
N PHE A 253 7.77 -22.89 22.20
CA PHE A 253 7.06 -22.01 23.15
C PHE A 253 5.91 -21.29 22.45
N ARG A 254 4.73 -21.25 23.10
CA ARG A 254 3.65 -20.37 22.69
C ARG A 254 4.06 -18.92 22.87
N GLY A 255 3.80 -18.08 21.88
CA GLY A 255 4.20 -16.67 21.90
C GLY A 255 5.70 -16.45 21.70
N CYS A 256 6.39 -17.41 21.05
CA CYS A 256 7.76 -17.25 20.61
C CYS A 256 7.90 -16.01 19.74
N VAL A 257 8.84 -15.14 20.07
CA VAL A 257 9.17 -13.93 19.29
C VAL A 257 10.37 -14.16 18.35
N HIS A 258 10.82 -15.42 18.21
CA HIS A 258 11.82 -15.88 17.23
C HIS A 258 13.21 -15.21 17.35
N LEU A 259 13.57 -14.72 18.54
CA LEU A 259 14.87 -14.08 18.79
C LEU A 259 15.82 -15.01 19.55
N ASN A 260 15.58 -15.18 20.85
CA ASN A 260 16.49 -15.89 21.76
C ASN A 260 15.96 -17.25 22.22
N GLU A 261 14.72 -17.60 21.89
CA GLU A 261 14.07 -18.81 22.36
C GLU A 261 14.76 -20.07 21.83
N PRO A 262 15.05 -21.05 22.69
CA PRO A 262 15.55 -22.35 22.27
C PRO A 262 14.43 -23.19 21.61
N GLY A 263 14.76 -23.94 20.55
CA GLY A 263 13.78 -24.75 19.79
C GLY A 263 12.79 -23.87 19.03
N CYS A 264 13.29 -22.79 18.45
CA CYS A 264 12.50 -21.91 17.58
C CYS A 264 12.56 -22.42 16.14
N ALA A 265 11.42 -22.90 15.64
CA ALA A 265 11.33 -23.44 14.29
C ALA A 265 11.58 -22.42 13.18
N VAL A 266 11.28 -21.14 13.42
CA VAL A 266 11.61 -20.05 12.49
C VAL A 266 13.13 -19.89 12.35
N LYS A 267 13.89 -19.91 13.46
CA LYS A 267 15.36 -19.84 13.42
C LYS A 267 15.98 -21.07 12.75
N GLU A 268 15.41 -22.23 12.97
CA GLU A 268 15.82 -23.48 12.28
C GLU A 268 15.57 -23.35 10.77
N ALA A 269 14.41 -22.85 10.37
CA ALA A 269 14.09 -22.61 8.95
C ALA A 269 15.04 -21.58 8.30
N VAL A 270 15.48 -20.55 9.03
CA VAL A 270 16.52 -19.64 8.55
C VAL A 270 17.85 -20.35 8.35
N ALA A 271 18.27 -21.16 9.33
CA ALA A 271 19.52 -21.92 9.24
C ALA A 271 19.53 -22.94 8.08
N GLU A 272 18.36 -23.49 7.74
CA GLU A 272 18.14 -24.40 6.62
C GLU A 272 17.97 -23.68 5.26
N GLY A 273 17.96 -22.34 5.23
CA GLY A 273 17.76 -21.55 4.02
C GLY A 273 16.32 -21.54 3.50
N LYS A 274 15.33 -22.02 4.28
CA LYS A 274 13.89 -21.99 3.96
C LYS A 274 13.28 -20.59 4.15
N ILE A 275 13.89 -19.77 4.99
CA ILE A 275 13.61 -18.36 5.16
C ILE A 275 14.85 -17.57 4.74
N MET A 276 14.69 -16.55 3.92
CA MET A 276 15.81 -15.70 3.51
C MET A 276 16.46 -15.03 4.73
N ALA A 277 17.79 -15.18 4.86
CA ALA A 277 18.53 -14.57 5.97
C ALA A 277 18.34 -13.06 6.06
N SER A 278 18.27 -12.35 4.92
CA SER A 278 18.01 -10.93 4.87
C SER A 278 16.67 -10.53 5.52
N ARG A 279 15.62 -11.33 5.33
CA ARG A 279 14.32 -11.07 5.95
C ARG A 279 14.37 -11.26 7.46
N TYR A 280 15.07 -12.30 7.93
CA TYR A 280 15.23 -12.50 9.37
C TYR A 280 16.07 -11.38 10.01
N GLU A 281 17.13 -10.89 9.35
CA GLU A 281 17.88 -9.71 9.82
C GLU A 281 16.97 -8.46 9.88
N ASN A 282 16.16 -8.23 8.84
CA ASN A 282 15.19 -7.12 8.84
C ASN A 282 14.16 -7.26 9.97
N TYR A 283 13.68 -8.49 10.23
CA TYR A 283 12.78 -8.77 11.35
C TYR A 283 13.39 -8.33 12.69
N LYS A 284 14.64 -8.70 12.96
CA LYS A 284 15.34 -8.31 14.20
C LYS A 284 15.45 -6.79 14.33
N LEU A 285 15.84 -6.12 13.23
CA LEU A 285 15.91 -4.65 13.20
C LEU A 285 14.55 -3.99 13.46
N PHE A 286 13.48 -4.53 12.89
CA PHE A 286 12.12 -3.98 13.10
C PHE A 286 11.63 -4.26 14.51
N TYR A 287 11.91 -5.45 15.05
CA TYR A 287 11.57 -5.77 16.42
C TYR A 287 12.22 -4.80 17.42
N ASP A 288 13.51 -4.56 17.29
CA ASP A 288 14.26 -3.62 18.14
C ASP A 288 13.74 -2.19 17.99
N LEU A 289 13.41 -1.77 16.75
CA LEU A 289 12.82 -0.46 16.48
C LEU A 289 11.47 -0.28 17.18
N ILE A 290 10.62 -1.30 17.19
CA ILE A 290 9.30 -1.24 17.83
C ILE A 290 9.46 -1.34 19.35
N ALA A 291 10.27 -2.27 19.86
CA ALA A 291 10.50 -2.48 21.29
C ALA A 291 11.17 -1.28 21.97
N GLY A 292 12.04 -0.56 21.27
CA GLY A 292 12.71 0.64 21.76
C GLY A 292 11.83 1.90 21.83
N ARG A 293 10.60 1.85 21.33
CA ARG A 293 9.67 2.99 21.40
C ARG A 293 9.20 3.21 22.83
N ARG A 294 9.26 4.46 23.28
CA ARG A 294 8.62 4.84 24.55
C ARG A 294 7.11 4.72 24.39
N PRO A 295 6.39 4.12 25.37
CA PRO A 295 4.94 4.09 25.33
C PRO A 295 4.39 5.52 25.19
N VAL A 296 3.61 5.77 24.14
CA VAL A 296 2.86 7.02 24.02
C VAL A 296 1.66 6.89 24.94
N TYR A 297 1.74 7.45 26.13
CA TYR A 297 0.57 7.55 27.02
C TYR A 297 -0.38 8.59 26.44
N ASN A 298 -1.43 8.14 25.76
CA ASN A 298 -2.53 9.00 25.38
C ASN A 298 -3.19 9.53 26.65
N LYS A 299 -3.18 10.86 26.85
CA LYS A 299 -3.81 11.55 28.00
C LYS A 299 -5.35 11.42 28.05
N HIS A 300 -5.96 10.64 27.16
CA HIS A 300 -7.42 10.49 27.08
C HIS A 300 -8.00 9.29 27.83
N ASP A 301 -7.18 8.36 28.36
CA ASP A 301 -7.69 7.18 29.11
C ASP A 301 -7.88 7.44 30.62
N LYS A 302 -7.93 8.70 31.04
CA LYS A 302 -8.35 9.06 32.40
C LYS A 302 -9.74 9.65 32.41
N LYS A 303 -10.76 8.82 32.15
CA LYS A 303 -12.14 9.02 32.62
C LYS A 303 -12.88 7.68 32.54
N HIS A 304 -12.74 6.89 33.56
CA HIS A 304 -13.81 6.06 34.15
C HIS A 304 -13.44 5.78 35.61
#